data_f3e1cc865d3cec40be7199c4f2375914
#
_entry.id   f3e1cc865d3cec40be7199c4f2375914
#
_cell.length_a   1.000
_cell.length_b   1.000
_cell.length_c   1.000
_cell.angle_alpha   90.00
_cell.angle_beta   90.00
_cell.angle_gamma   90.00
#
_symmetry.space_group_name_H-M   'P 1'
#
loop_
_entity.id
_entity.type
_entity.pdbx_description
1 polymer ?
#
loop_
_entity_poly.entity_id
_entity_poly.type
_entity_poly.pdbx_seq_one_letter_code
_entity_poly.pdbx_strand_id
1 'polypeptide(L)'
;MCSFVSQMKNIIIISATSGNNLNLAIKIGELLDLQCQIISLEDYYLPLYTGNIELEDKTLINDLCQKVINADGFIFCGPEYNGGSAPILTNAITWISVITDHWKDAFKNKIGLIATHS
;
A
#
# COMPACT_ATOMS: atom_id res chain seq x y z
N MET A 1 23.02 -3.84 -6.85
CA MET A 1 22.20 -3.71 -6.77
C MET A 1 21.93 -2.77 -6.48
N CYS A 2 22.01 -2.39 -6.20
CA CYS A 2 21.62 -1.68 -6.61
C CYS A 2 21.61 -0.33 -6.13
N SER A 3 22.29 0.57 -6.74
CA SER A 3 22.27 1.96 -6.40
C SER A 3 20.87 2.50 -6.39
N PHE A 4 19.96 1.85 -7.11
CA PHE A 4 18.59 2.29 -7.14
C PHE A 4 17.91 2.06 -5.80
N VAL A 5 18.04 0.86 -5.23
CA VAL A 5 17.46 0.56 -3.93
C VAL A 5 18.14 1.39 -2.84
N SER A 6 19.45 1.60 -2.92
CA SER A 6 20.15 2.37 -1.92
C SER A 6 19.79 3.85 -1.91
N GLN A 7 19.16 4.36 -2.98
CA GLN A 7 18.68 5.73 -3.04
C GLN A 7 17.30 5.90 -2.43
N MET A 8 16.61 4.82 -2.19
CA MET A 8 15.29 4.87 -1.56
C MET A 8 15.43 5.04 -0.05
N LYS A 9 14.80 6.06 0.49
CA LYS A 9 14.88 6.38 1.91
C LYS A 9 13.65 5.93 2.69
N ASN A 10 12.52 5.74 2.01
CA ASN A 10 11.26 5.44 2.68
C ASN A 10 10.44 4.49 1.82
N ILE A 11 10.32 3.26 2.28
CA ILE A 11 9.53 2.23 1.61
C ILE A 11 8.32 1.93 2.49
N ILE A 12 7.13 1.91 1.89
CA ILE A 12 5.94 1.45 2.59
C ILE A 12 5.57 0.05 2.09
N ILE A 13 5.36 -0.86 3.01
CA ILE A 13 4.91 -2.22 2.70
C ILE A 13 3.47 -2.34 3.18
N ILE A 14 2.57 -2.59 2.24
CA ILE A 14 1.14 -2.60 2.49
C ILE A 14 0.65 -4.03 2.40
N SER A 15 0.22 -4.59 3.53
CA SER A 15 -0.40 -5.89 3.56
C SER A 15 -1.91 -5.75 3.36
N ALA A 16 -2.48 -6.60 2.50
CA ALA A 16 -3.93 -6.62 2.29
C ALA A 16 -4.66 -7.05 3.57
N THR A 17 -4.09 -7.97 4.32
CA THR A 17 -4.72 -8.51 5.52
C THR A 17 -3.74 -8.57 6.67
N SER A 18 -4.23 -8.92 7.86
CA SER A 18 -3.40 -9.00 9.06
C SER A 18 -2.90 -10.41 9.37
N GLY A 19 -3.07 -11.35 8.45
CA GLY A 19 -2.62 -12.74 8.63
C GLY A 19 -1.26 -13.01 7.99
N ASN A 20 -1.21 -14.05 7.15
CA ASN A 20 0.03 -14.50 6.51
C ASN A 20 0.69 -13.42 5.66
N ASN A 21 -0.10 -12.58 5.03
CA ASN A 21 0.46 -11.52 4.18
C ASN A 21 1.12 -10.43 5.02
N LEU A 22 0.62 -10.16 6.22
CA LEU A 22 1.30 -9.24 7.12
C LEU A 22 2.63 -9.84 7.60
N ASN A 23 2.66 -11.13 7.88
CA ASN A 23 3.92 -11.81 8.23
C ASN A 23 4.92 -11.76 7.07
N LEU A 24 4.45 -11.90 5.84
CA LEU A 24 5.29 -11.73 4.66
C LEU A 24 5.84 -10.31 4.57
N ALA A 25 5.00 -9.31 4.81
CA ALA A 25 5.41 -7.91 4.77
C ALA A 25 6.50 -7.63 5.81
N ILE A 26 6.34 -8.16 7.01
CA ILE A 26 7.32 -8.00 8.08
C ILE A 26 8.66 -8.63 7.68
N LYS A 27 8.62 -9.84 7.10
CA LYS A 27 9.83 -10.51 6.64
C LYS A 27 10.55 -9.73 5.55
N ILE A 28 9.80 -9.20 4.59
CA ILE A 28 10.37 -8.39 3.52
C ILE A 28 11.05 -7.15 4.11
N GLY A 29 10.40 -6.49 5.06
CA GLY A 29 10.98 -5.33 5.72
C GLY A 29 12.29 -5.65 6.42
N GLU A 30 12.37 -6.80 7.08
CA GLU A 30 13.61 -7.24 7.72
C GLU A 30 14.72 -7.51 6.71
N LEU A 31 14.39 -8.11 5.57
CA LEU A 31 15.38 -8.47 4.55
C LEU A 31 15.91 -7.27 3.79
N LEU A 32 15.12 -6.23 3.62
CA LEU A 32 15.54 -5.08 2.84
C LEU A 32 16.57 -4.21 3.57
N ASP A 33 16.65 -4.33 4.87
CA ASP A 33 17.57 -3.52 5.68
C ASP A 33 17.46 -2.04 5.35
N LEU A 34 16.25 -1.59 5.04
CA LEU A 34 15.92 -0.20 4.75
C LEU A 34 14.91 0.28 5.78
N GLN A 35 14.76 1.59 5.87
CA GLN A 35 13.71 2.14 6.70
C GLN A 35 12.36 1.87 6.02
N CYS A 36 11.61 0.93 6.56
CA CYS A 36 10.33 0.52 6.02
C CYS A 36 9.22 0.81 7.01
N GLN A 37 8.09 1.26 6.48
CA GLN A 37 6.86 1.35 7.24
C GLN A 37 5.94 0.22 6.77
N ILE A 38 5.36 -0.50 7.72
CA ILE A 38 4.53 -1.66 7.41
C ILE A 38 3.12 -1.37 7.92
N ILE A 39 2.13 -1.51 7.04
CA ILE A 39 0.73 -1.31 7.41
C ILE A 39 -0.12 -2.47 6.92
N SER A 40 -1.24 -2.69 7.60
CA SER A 40 -2.28 -3.61 7.17
C SER A 40 -3.51 -2.81 6.76
N LEU A 41 -4.06 -3.11 5.58
CA LEU A 41 -5.26 -2.42 5.10
C LEU A 41 -6.48 -2.71 5.97
N GLU A 42 -6.48 -3.82 6.71
CA GLU A 42 -7.58 -4.09 7.63
C GLU A 42 -7.72 -3.05 8.73
N ASP A 43 -6.64 -2.34 9.06
CA ASP A 43 -6.67 -1.31 10.08
C ASP A 43 -7.32 -0.01 9.61
N TYR A 44 -7.55 0.14 8.31
CA TYR A 44 -8.08 1.38 7.74
C TYR A 44 -9.57 1.37 7.53
N TYR A 45 -10.21 0.21 7.56
CA TYR A 45 -11.67 0.09 7.48
C TYR A 45 -12.30 0.84 6.31
N LEU A 46 -11.68 0.75 5.13
CA LEU A 46 -12.19 1.44 3.96
C LEU A 46 -13.44 0.73 3.44
N PRO A 47 -14.52 1.47 3.21
CA PRO A 47 -15.69 0.86 2.58
C PRO A 47 -15.40 0.54 1.12
N LEU A 48 -16.23 -0.30 0.53
CA LEU A 48 -16.13 -0.55 -0.91
C LEU A 48 -16.40 0.74 -1.67
N TYR A 49 -15.49 1.10 -2.56
CA TYR A 49 -15.66 2.31 -3.35
C TYR A 49 -16.81 2.12 -4.35
N THR A 50 -17.75 3.06 -4.36
CA THR A 50 -18.92 3.01 -5.22
C THR A 50 -19.10 4.26 -6.08
N GLY A 51 -18.07 5.09 -6.16
CA GLY A 51 -18.15 6.39 -6.84
C GLY A 51 -18.47 7.54 -5.90
N ASN A 52 -18.95 7.26 -4.71
CA ASN A 52 -19.22 8.27 -3.69
C ASN A 52 -18.00 8.43 -2.80
N ILE A 53 -17.40 9.61 -2.79
CA ILE A 53 -16.19 9.88 -2.02
C ILE A 53 -16.49 10.51 -0.67
N GLU A 54 -17.76 10.66 -0.32
CA GLU A 54 -18.12 11.26 0.96
C GLU A 54 -18.07 10.21 2.07
N LEU A 55 -17.15 10.41 3.00
CA LEU A 55 -17.02 9.60 4.19
C LEU A 55 -17.34 10.47 5.41
N GLU A 56 -17.96 9.88 6.42
CA GLU A 56 -18.21 10.58 7.68
C GLU A 56 -16.89 10.95 8.36
N ASP A 57 -15.91 10.06 8.30
CA ASP A 57 -14.61 10.28 8.90
C ASP A 57 -13.53 9.97 7.85
N LYS A 58 -12.78 10.98 7.47
CA LYS A 58 -11.71 10.86 6.49
C LYS A 58 -10.34 10.70 7.11
N THR A 59 -10.24 10.58 8.42
CA THR A 59 -8.96 10.55 9.12
C THR A 59 -8.07 9.40 8.62
N LEU A 60 -8.62 8.19 8.55
CA LEU A 60 -7.84 7.02 8.19
C LEU A 60 -7.44 7.04 6.71
N ILE A 61 -8.36 7.40 5.82
CA ILE A 61 -8.02 7.43 4.39
C ILE A 61 -7.00 8.53 4.09
N ASN A 62 -7.10 9.67 4.77
CA ASN A 62 -6.11 10.73 4.61
C ASN A 62 -4.74 10.29 5.12
N ASP A 63 -4.71 9.57 6.25
CA ASP A 63 -3.46 9.02 6.78
C ASP A 63 -2.81 8.05 5.78
N LEU A 64 -3.60 7.16 5.19
CA LEU A 64 -3.11 6.23 4.18
C LEU A 64 -2.55 6.97 2.97
N CYS A 65 -3.27 7.97 2.47
CA CYS A 65 -2.83 8.75 1.34
C CYS A 65 -1.50 9.46 1.62
N GLN A 66 -1.36 10.06 2.80
CA GLN A 66 -0.11 10.75 3.16
C GLN A 66 1.06 9.78 3.24
N LYS A 67 0.85 8.59 3.78
CA LYS A 67 1.90 7.58 3.86
C LYS A 67 2.36 7.15 2.47
N VAL A 68 1.44 6.98 1.54
CA VAL A 68 1.78 6.58 0.17
C VAL A 68 2.47 7.72 -0.58
N ILE A 69 1.96 8.95 -0.43
CA ILE A 69 2.56 10.12 -1.08
C ILE A 69 4.00 10.33 -0.61
N ASN A 70 4.26 10.14 0.67
CA ASN A 70 5.58 10.37 1.25
C ASN A 70 6.56 9.21 1.01
N ALA A 71 6.08 8.06 0.55
CA ALA A 71 6.95 6.93 0.30
C ALA A 71 7.68 7.09 -1.04
N ASP A 72 8.92 6.60 -1.11
CA ASP A 72 9.69 6.56 -2.34
C ASP A 72 9.32 5.35 -3.19
N GLY A 73 8.86 4.29 -2.55
CA GLY A 73 8.41 3.09 -3.21
C GLY A 73 7.47 2.31 -2.31
N PHE A 74 6.79 1.32 -2.89
CA PHE A 74 5.83 0.54 -2.11
C PHE A 74 5.84 -0.92 -2.56
N ILE A 75 5.53 -1.78 -1.61
CA ILE A 75 5.38 -3.21 -1.83
C ILE A 75 4.00 -3.60 -1.33
N PHE A 76 3.22 -4.23 -2.20
CA PHE A 76 1.91 -4.75 -1.83
C PHE A 76 2.01 -6.25 -1.56
N CYS A 77 1.54 -6.69 -0.40
CA CYS A 77 1.50 -8.09 -0.03
C CYS A 77 0.04 -8.51 0.08
N GLY A 78 -0.38 -9.47 -0.73
CA GLY A 78 -1.76 -9.91 -0.72
C GLY A 78 -1.94 -11.25 -1.41
N PRO A 79 -3.07 -11.92 -1.15
CA PRO A 79 -3.37 -13.16 -1.84
C PRO A 79 -3.74 -12.90 -3.30
N GLU A 80 -3.57 -13.93 -4.12
CA GLU A 80 -4.04 -13.91 -5.49
C GLU A 80 -5.38 -14.62 -5.56
N TYR A 81 -6.36 -13.98 -6.20
CA TYR A 81 -7.66 -14.57 -6.43
C TYR A 81 -7.95 -14.61 -7.92
N ASN A 82 -8.20 -15.79 -8.47
CA ASN A 82 -8.58 -15.95 -9.88
C ASN A 82 -7.62 -15.23 -10.84
N GLY A 83 -6.32 -15.28 -10.55
CA GLY A 83 -5.31 -14.63 -11.36
C GLY A 83 -5.20 -13.13 -11.17
N GLY A 84 -5.90 -12.57 -10.20
CA GLY A 84 -5.87 -11.13 -9.91
C GLY A 84 -5.48 -10.81 -8.48
N SER A 85 -5.27 -9.55 -8.20
CA SER A 85 -4.95 -9.10 -6.85
C SER A 85 -6.18 -9.14 -5.94
N ALA A 86 -5.94 -9.12 -4.62
CA ALA A 86 -7.02 -9.13 -3.65
C ALA A 86 -7.92 -7.89 -3.80
N PRO A 87 -9.26 -8.05 -3.71
CA PRO A 87 -10.17 -6.91 -3.82
C PRO A 87 -9.91 -5.79 -2.82
N ILE A 88 -9.48 -6.12 -1.61
CA ILE A 88 -9.17 -5.10 -0.60
C ILE A 88 -8.03 -4.20 -1.06
N LEU A 89 -7.06 -4.75 -1.78
CA LEU A 89 -5.94 -3.98 -2.30
C LEU A 89 -6.40 -3.07 -3.44
N THR A 90 -7.16 -3.60 -4.39
CA THR A 90 -7.69 -2.82 -5.49
C THR A 90 -8.57 -1.69 -4.98
N ASN A 91 -9.40 -1.97 -3.97
CA ASN A 91 -10.26 -0.97 -3.35
C ASN A 91 -9.45 0.15 -2.72
N ALA A 92 -8.37 -0.18 -2.01
CA ALA A 92 -7.52 0.82 -1.38
C ALA A 92 -6.83 1.70 -2.42
N ILE A 93 -6.33 1.13 -3.50
CA ILE A 93 -5.69 1.89 -4.57
C ILE A 93 -6.71 2.85 -5.20
N THR A 94 -7.94 2.38 -5.41
CA THR A 94 -9.00 3.22 -5.95
C THR A 94 -9.29 4.40 -5.03
N TRP A 95 -9.44 4.16 -3.73
CA TRP A 95 -9.67 5.23 -2.76
C TRP A 95 -8.55 6.25 -2.78
N ILE A 96 -7.29 5.81 -2.78
CA ILE A 96 -6.15 6.72 -2.82
C ILE A 96 -6.20 7.58 -4.09
N SER A 97 -6.56 6.98 -5.21
CA SER A 97 -6.61 7.68 -6.50
C SER A 97 -7.68 8.78 -6.56
N VAL A 98 -8.81 8.58 -5.86
CA VAL A 98 -9.94 9.52 -5.98
C VAL A 98 -10.00 10.54 -4.84
N ILE A 99 -9.41 10.24 -3.69
CA ILE A 99 -9.45 11.13 -2.53
C ILE A 99 -8.42 12.26 -2.67
N THR A 100 -7.24 11.94 -3.19
CA THR A 100 -6.19 12.93 -3.28
C THR A 100 -6.20 13.60 -4.65
N ASP A 101 -6.08 14.93 -4.65
CA ASP A 101 -5.85 15.68 -5.88
C ASP A 101 -4.47 15.41 -6.47
N HIS A 102 -3.63 14.73 -5.71
CA HIS A 102 -2.25 14.47 -6.07
C HIS A 102 -1.99 12.97 -6.29
N TRP A 103 -2.97 12.25 -6.88
CA TRP A 103 -2.80 10.81 -7.12
C TRP A 103 -1.55 10.51 -7.95
N LYS A 104 -1.16 11.44 -8.83
CA LYS A 104 0.08 11.27 -9.59
C LYS A 104 1.30 11.31 -8.68
N ASP A 105 1.28 12.15 -7.66
CA ASP A 105 2.37 12.22 -6.70
C ASP A 105 2.45 10.97 -5.83
N ALA A 106 1.31 10.33 -5.61
CA ALA A 106 1.29 9.09 -4.84
C ALA A 106 1.96 7.93 -5.57
N PHE A 107 1.82 7.85 -6.90
CA PHE A 107 2.26 6.68 -7.66
C PHE A 107 3.30 6.97 -8.74
N LYS A 108 3.35 8.20 -9.26
CA LYS A 108 4.21 8.54 -10.38
C LYS A 108 5.69 8.49 -9.98
N ASN A 109 6.50 7.90 -10.85
CA ASN A 109 7.95 7.80 -10.68
C ASN A 109 8.37 7.02 -9.44
N LYS A 110 7.48 6.16 -8.94
CA LYS A 110 7.79 5.29 -7.80
C LYS A 110 7.81 3.85 -8.28
N ILE A 111 8.59 3.02 -7.59
CA ILE A 111 8.59 1.60 -7.84
C ILE A 111 7.55 0.95 -6.95
N GLY A 112 6.72 0.12 -7.58
CA GLY A 112 5.77 -0.72 -6.88
C GLY A 112 6.05 -2.18 -7.19
N LEU A 113 6.04 -3.01 -6.16
CA LEU A 113 6.20 -4.45 -6.26
C LEU A 113 4.99 -5.13 -5.64
N ILE A 114 4.68 -6.31 -6.14
CA ILE A 114 3.61 -7.14 -5.59
C ILE A 114 4.22 -8.46 -5.13
N ALA A 115 3.96 -8.82 -3.88
CA ALA A 115 4.37 -10.08 -3.32
C ALA A 115 3.11 -10.83 -2.87
N THR A 116 3.09 -12.14 -3.11
CA THR A 116 1.93 -12.95 -2.75
C THR A 116 2.34 -14.09 -1.85
N HIS A 117 1.42 -14.48 -0.97
CA HIS A 117 1.52 -15.68 -0.15
C HIS A 117 0.27 -16.50 -0.40
N SER A 118 0.46 -17.64 -0.98
CA SER A 118 -0.66 -18.56 -1.28
C SER A 118 -0.86 -19.58 -0.17
#